data_9bb49dde0692cacd12d2dd2aaa7d16da
#
_entry.id   9bb49dde0692cacd12d2dd2aaa7d16da
#
_cell.length_a   1.000
_cell.length_b   1.000
_cell.length_c   1.000
_cell.angle_alpha   90.00
_cell.angle_beta   90.00
_cell.angle_gamma   90.00
#
_symmetry.space_group_name_H-M   'P 1'
#
loop_
_entity.id
_entity.type
_entity.pdbx_description
1 polymer ?
#
loop_
_entity_poly.entity_id
_entity_poly.type
_entity_poly.pdbx_seq_one_letter_code
_entity_poly.pdbx_strand_id
1 'polypeptide(L)'
;MLELYKQTVLGQFEAALAMLKQCIAACPSEHWESKIANNTFRYVAYHTLFFADYYLSPGEQAFQLRELHQRGGDERGEAASIGLSQPETLEYVRLVHQKLRDVLAAETEQSLAGPSGIARRKCCRAELHLYNLRHIQHHTGAMYAYLRRVDPALADNQSLPWISTGWR
;
A
#
# COMPACT_ATOMS: atom_id res chain seq x y z
N MET A 1 -13.39 -23.26 0.64
CA MET A 1 -13.38 -21.90 1.25
C MET A 1 -12.06 -21.16 0.99
N LEU A 2 -10.91 -21.82 1.06
CA LEU A 2 -9.59 -21.18 0.87
C LEU A 2 -9.46 -20.41 -0.47
N GLU A 3 -9.78 -21.06 -1.60
CA GLU A 3 -9.67 -20.41 -2.92
C GLU A 3 -10.60 -19.20 -3.08
N LEU A 4 -11.82 -19.27 -2.53
CA LEU A 4 -12.73 -18.13 -2.53
C LEU A 4 -12.15 -16.96 -1.73
N TYR A 5 -11.57 -17.22 -0.56
CA TYR A 5 -10.89 -16.21 0.26
C TYR A 5 -9.73 -15.57 -0.52
N LYS A 6 -8.82 -16.40 -1.07
CA LYS A 6 -7.66 -15.93 -1.82
C LYS A 6 -8.06 -15.04 -3.00
N GLN A 7 -9.01 -15.47 -3.81
CA GLN A 7 -9.48 -14.73 -4.98
C GLN A 7 -10.15 -13.41 -4.58
N THR A 8 -11.00 -13.44 -3.56
CA THR A 8 -11.70 -12.24 -3.07
C THR A 8 -10.71 -11.22 -2.52
N VAL A 9 -9.80 -11.66 -1.66
CA VAL A 9 -8.81 -10.79 -1.04
C VAL A 9 -7.84 -10.25 -2.09
N LEU A 10 -7.36 -11.10 -3.02
CA LEU A 10 -6.49 -10.67 -4.11
C LEU A 10 -7.15 -9.57 -4.96
N GLY A 11 -8.38 -9.81 -5.42
CA GLY A 11 -9.08 -8.84 -6.27
C GLY A 11 -9.29 -7.49 -5.61
N GLN A 12 -9.58 -7.46 -4.31
CA GLN A 12 -9.75 -6.22 -3.55
C GLN A 12 -8.42 -5.51 -3.26
N PHE A 13 -7.36 -6.25 -2.95
CA PHE A 13 -6.03 -5.66 -2.82
C PHE A 13 -5.50 -5.09 -4.13
N GLU A 14 -5.68 -5.81 -5.22
CA GLU A 14 -5.28 -5.34 -6.55
C GLU A 14 -6.01 -4.05 -6.90
N ALA A 15 -7.31 -3.95 -6.63
CA ALA A 15 -8.07 -2.72 -6.83
C ALA A 15 -7.52 -1.56 -5.96
N ALA A 16 -7.24 -1.82 -4.68
CA ALA A 16 -6.69 -0.83 -3.76
C ALA A 16 -5.31 -0.32 -4.20
N LEU A 17 -4.41 -1.24 -4.60
CA LEU A 17 -3.08 -0.88 -5.11
C LEU A 17 -3.15 -0.16 -6.46
N ALA A 18 -4.08 -0.54 -7.35
CA ALA A 18 -4.29 0.15 -8.62
C ALA A 18 -4.79 1.59 -8.41
N MET A 19 -5.69 1.82 -7.46
CA MET A 19 -6.10 3.17 -7.05
C MET A 19 -4.94 3.96 -6.45
N LEU A 20 -4.12 3.35 -5.58
CA LEU A 20 -2.92 3.98 -5.05
C LEU A 20 -1.93 4.36 -6.17
N LYS A 21 -1.68 3.45 -7.12
CA LYS A 21 -0.85 3.69 -8.30
C LYS A 21 -1.34 4.90 -9.11
N GLN A 22 -2.64 4.96 -9.41
CA GLN A 22 -3.23 6.08 -10.12
C GLN A 22 -3.05 7.40 -9.36
N CYS A 23 -3.28 7.38 -8.05
CA CYS A 23 -3.11 8.54 -7.19
C CYS A 23 -1.66 9.04 -7.20
N ILE A 24 -0.69 8.15 -7.09
CA ILE A 24 0.73 8.49 -7.18
C ILE A 24 1.06 9.06 -8.56
N ALA A 25 0.64 8.40 -9.63
CA ALA A 25 0.94 8.82 -11.00
C ALA A 25 0.30 10.16 -11.38
N ALA A 26 -0.88 10.47 -10.84
CA ALA A 26 -1.60 11.71 -11.10
C ALA A 26 -1.09 12.90 -10.25
N CYS A 27 -0.23 12.68 -9.26
CA CYS A 27 0.27 13.76 -8.43
C CYS A 27 1.18 14.69 -9.25
N PRO A 28 0.84 15.98 -9.41
CA PRO A 28 1.73 16.94 -10.05
C PRO A 28 3.05 17.07 -9.27
N SER A 29 4.16 17.31 -9.98
CA SER A 29 5.50 17.36 -9.38
C SER A 29 5.63 18.40 -8.26
N GLU A 30 4.97 19.54 -8.39
CA GLU A 30 4.92 20.62 -7.39
C GLU A 30 4.17 20.22 -6.10
N HIS A 31 3.34 19.19 -6.17
CA HIS A 31 2.58 18.67 -5.02
C HIS A 31 3.23 17.45 -4.36
N TRP A 32 4.30 16.91 -4.93
CA TRP A 32 4.96 15.70 -4.40
C TRP A 32 5.49 15.89 -2.96
N GLU A 33 6.01 17.08 -2.66
CA GLU A 33 6.49 17.47 -1.32
C GLU A 33 5.46 18.29 -0.51
N SER A 34 4.27 18.51 -1.05
CA SER A 34 3.23 19.27 -0.36
C SER A 34 2.63 18.47 0.80
N LYS A 35 2.26 19.17 1.85
CA LYS A 35 1.69 18.54 3.06
C LYS A 35 0.25 18.10 2.86
N ILE A 36 -0.01 16.84 3.22
CA ILE A 36 -1.33 16.30 3.52
C ILE A 36 -1.42 16.19 5.04
N ALA A 37 -2.15 17.09 5.68
CA ALA A 37 -2.12 17.22 7.13
C ALA A 37 -0.69 17.42 7.67
N ASN A 38 -0.16 16.49 8.45
CA ASN A 38 1.16 16.61 9.08
C ASN A 38 2.33 16.06 8.25
N ASN A 39 2.04 15.31 7.17
CA ASN A 39 3.03 14.61 6.37
C ASN A 39 2.99 15.05 4.91
N THR A 40 4.09 14.89 4.17
CA THR A 40 4.11 15.16 2.73
C THR A 40 3.36 14.08 1.95
N PHE A 41 2.88 14.42 0.73
CA PHE A 41 2.29 13.43 -0.19
C PHE A 41 3.23 12.25 -0.42
N ARG A 42 4.50 12.54 -0.71
CA ARG A 42 5.57 11.55 -0.86
C ARG A 42 5.67 10.61 0.34
N TYR A 43 5.71 11.18 1.55
CA TYR A 43 5.79 10.37 2.77
C TYR A 43 4.57 9.45 2.93
N VAL A 44 3.36 9.97 2.72
CA VAL A 44 2.14 9.16 2.84
C VAL A 44 2.13 8.02 1.83
N ALA A 45 2.54 8.28 0.57
CA ALA A 45 2.66 7.25 -0.46
C ALA A 45 3.66 6.16 -0.07
N TYR A 46 4.87 6.55 0.38
CA TYR A 46 5.89 5.63 0.84
C TYR A 46 5.44 4.82 2.06
N HIS A 47 4.93 5.49 3.09
CA HIS A 47 4.40 4.86 4.31
C HIS A 47 3.34 3.80 4.01
N THR A 48 2.42 4.12 3.10
CA THR A 48 1.38 3.19 2.66
C THR A 48 1.98 1.91 2.08
N LEU A 49 2.95 2.06 1.19
CA LEU A 49 3.61 0.92 0.53
C LEU A 49 4.53 0.14 1.47
N PHE A 50 5.27 0.84 2.34
CA PHE A 50 6.13 0.22 3.32
C PHE A 50 5.35 -0.74 4.23
N PHE A 51 4.26 -0.26 4.81
CA PHE A 51 3.44 -1.12 5.67
C PHE A 51 2.64 -2.16 4.89
N ALA A 52 2.23 -1.88 3.64
CA ALA A 52 1.65 -2.90 2.78
C ALA A 52 2.62 -4.06 2.55
N ASP A 53 3.88 -3.77 2.23
CA ASP A 53 4.97 -4.76 2.06
C ASP A 53 5.28 -5.49 3.38
N TYR A 54 5.37 -4.74 4.47
CA TYR A 54 5.66 -5.27 5.80
C TYR A 54 4.61 -6.28 6.28
N TYR A 55 3.32 -5.94 6.18
CA TYR A 55 2.23 -6.83 6.60
C TYR A 55 2.02 -8.04 5.67
N LEU A 56 2.53 -8.01 4.45
CA LEU A 56 2.55 -9.16 3.56
C LEU A 56 3.64 -10.18 3.96
N SER A 57 4.64 -9.79 4.74
CA SER A 57 5.67 -10.72 5.19
C SER A 57 5.10 -11.75 6.18
N PRO A 58 5.66 -12.98 6.23
CA PRO A 58 5.21 -14.02 7.17
C PRO A 58 5.34 -13.62 8.64
N GLY A 59 6.15 -12.61 8.94
CA GLY A 59 6.38 -12.06 10.27
C GLY A 59 7.42 -10.94 10.23
N GLU A 60 7.56 -10.23 11.35
CA GLU A 60 8.48 -9.09 11.47
C GLU A 60 9.93 -9.42 11.10
N GLN A 61 10.41 -10.59 11.53
CA GLN A 61 11.78 -11.02 11.27
C GLN A 61 12.02 -11.46 9.82
N ALA A 62 10.96 -11.82 9.10
CA ALA A 62 11.04 -12.21 7.71
C ALA A 62 10.99 -11.00 6.75
N PHE A 63 10.67 -9.81 7.26
CA PHE A 63 10.70 -8.60 6.45
C PHE A 63 12.14 -8.14 6.24
N GLN A 64 12.54 -8.13 4.98
CA GLN A 64 13.88 -7.68 4.58
C GLN A 64 13.81 -6.31 3.93
N LEU A 65 14.64 -5.38 4.41
CA LEU A 65 14.83 -4.09 3.78
C LEU A 65 15.49 -4.27 2.42
N ARG A 66 14.96 -3.60 1.40
CA ARG A 66 15.49 -3.55 0.04
C ARG A 66 16.31 -2.27 -0.14
N GLU A 67 17.02 -2.15 -1.25
CA GLU A 67 17.81 -0.95 -1.59
C GLU A 67 16.97 0.34 -1.52
N LEU A 68 15.73 0.29 -2.04
CA LEU A 68 14.81 1.44 -1.99
C LEU A 68 14.56 1.97 -0.55
N HIS A 69 14.66 1.10 0.47
CA HIS A 69 14.48 1.50 1.86
C HIS A 69 15.67 2.29 2.42
N GLN A 70 16.83 2.26 1.77
CA GLN A 70 17.96 3.13 2.13
C GLN A 70 17.60 4.61 1.91
N ARG A 71 16.73 4.91 0.94
CA ARG A 71 16.23 6.26 0.65
C ARG A 71 14.90 6.56 1.32
N GLY A 72 13.98 5.62 1.33
CA GLY A 72 12.65 5.77 1.93
C GLY A 72 12.63 5.68 3.46
N GLY A 73 13.59 4.97 4.03
CA GLY A 73 13.68 4.71 5.47
C GLY A 73 13.01 3.42 5.93
N ASP A 74 13.30 3.04 7.16
CA ASP A 74 12.61 1.97 7.86
C ASP A 74 11.54 2.56 8.77
N GLU A 75 10.29 2.51 8.32
CA GLU A 75 9.13 3.06 9.05
C GLU A 75 8.83 2.35 10.39
N ARG A 76 9.55 1.25 10.69
CA ARG A 76 9.51 0.61 12.01
C ARG A 76 10.36 1.36 13.04
N GLY A 77 11.30 2.19 12.58
CA GLY A 77 12.21 3.03 13.36
C GLY A 77 12.14 4.49 12.95
N GLU A 78 13.27 5.08 12.56
CA GLU A 78 13.35 6.46 12.08
C GLU A 78 13.08 6.56 10.58
N ALA A 79 12.17 7.45 10.20
CA ALA A 79 11.89 7.73 8.80
C ALA A 79 13.08 8.44 8.15
N ALA A 80 13.46 8.03 6.93
CA ALA A 80 14.53 8.70 6.20
C ALA A 80 14.10 10.08 5.70
N SER A 81 15.02 11.02 5.75
CA SER A 81 14.81 12.39 5.31
C SER A 81 14.75 12.54 3.79
N ILE A 82 15.37 11.63 3.03
CA ILE A 82 15.52 11.76 1.57
C ILE A 82 14.23 11.38 0.84
N GLY A 83 13.63 10.22 1.16
CA GLY A 83 12.42 9.70 0.52
C GLY A 83 12.61 9.22 -0.92
N LEU A 84 11.57 8.64 -1.50
CA LEU A 84 11.53 8.17 -2.88
C LEU A 84 10.97 9.25 -3.82
N SER A 85 11.50 9.30 -5.03
CA SER A 85 10.87 10.02 -6.14
C SER A 85 9.56 9.34 -6.57
N GLN A 86 8.73 10.05 -7.32
CA GLN A 86 7.47 9.50 -7.85
C GLN A 86 7.71 8.23 -8.71
N PRO A 87 8.68 8.17 -9.66
CA PRO A 87 8.97 6.95 -10.40
C PRO A 87 9.42 5.78 -9.51
N GLU A 88 10.29 6.02 -8.51
CA GLU A 88 10.71 4.99 -7.55
C GLU A 88 9.56 4.48 -6.71
N THR A 89 8.63 5.36 -6.34
CA THR A 89 7.43 4.98 -5.59
C THR A 89 6.49 4.13 -6.45
N LEU A 90 6.33 4.43 -7.74
CA LEU A 90 5.57 3.61 -8.69
C LEU A 90 6.20 2.23 -8.90
N GLU A 91 7.52 2.15 -8.94
CA GLU A 91 8.22 0.86 -8.97
C GLU A 91 7.97 0.07 -7.67
N TYR A 92 7.93 0.74 -6.52
CA TYR A 92 7.60 0.08 -5.25
C TYR A 92 6.17 -0.48 -5.25
N VAL A 93 5.20 0.22 -5.85
CA VAL A 93 3.84 -0.34 -6.05
C VAL A 93 3.91 -1.67 -6.81
N ARG A 94 4.71 -1.74 -7.89
CA ARG A 94 4.89 -2.96 -8.68
C ARG A 94 5.46 -4.12 -7.85
N LEU A 95 6.48 -3.82 -7.03
CA LEU A 95 7.10 -4.82 -6.15
C LEU A 95 6.13 -5.33 -5.09
N VAL A 96 5.34 -4.44 -4.48
CA VAL A 96 4.31 -4.82 -3.50
C VAL A 96 3.21 -5.64 -4.14
N HIS A 97 2.77 -5.27 -5.35
CA HIS A 97 1.77 -6.03 -6.11
C HIS A 97 2.26 -7.46 -6.43
N GLN A 98 3.50 -7.61 -6.88
CA GLN A 98 4.06 -8.95 -7.12
C GLN A 98 4.11 -9.78 -5.83
N LYS A 99 4.63 -9.20 -4.75
CA LYS A 99 4.67 -9.88 -3.44
C LYS A 99 3.29 -10.29 -2.94
N LEU A 100 2.27 -9.43 -3.13
CA LEU A 100 0.88 -9.74 -2.78
C LEU A 100 0.41 -11.04 -3.45
N ARG A 101 0.64 -11.15 -4.76
CA ARG A 101 0.25 -12.33 -5.55
C ARG A 101 0.95 -13.60 -5.05
N ASP A 102 2.25 -13.51 -4.84
CA ASP A 102 3.07 -14.63 -4.39
C ASP A 102 2.65 -15.10 -2.98
N VAL A 103 2.43 -14.15 -2.08
CA VAL A 103 2.01 -14.43 -0.71
C VAL A 103 0.63 -15.08 -0.68
N LEU A 104 -0.37 -14.50 -1.35
CA LEU A 104 -1.72 -15.06 -1.33
C LEU A 104 -1.78 -16.42 -2.03
N ALA A 105 -1.00 -16.66 -3.09
CA ALA A 105 -0.90 -17.96 -3.72
C ALA A 105 -0.37 -19.03 -2.74
N ALA A 106 0.61 -18.67 -1.89
CA ALA A 106 1.23 -19.57 -0.93
C ALA A 106 0.42 -19.81 0.35
N GLU A 107 -0.56 -18.94 0.68
CA GLU A 107 -1.37 -19.09 1.90
C GLU A 107 -2.15 -20.43 1.92
N THR A 108 -2.24 -21.00 3.10
CA THR A 108 -3.02 -22.22 3.41
C THR A 108 -4.07 -21.91 4.47
N GLU A 109 -5.02 -22.81 4.71
CA GLU A 109 -5.99 -22.64 5.81
C GLU A 109 -5.28 -22.54 7.16
N GLN A 110 -4.21 -23.32 7.34
CA GLN A 110 -3.41 -23.27 8.57
C GLN A 110 -2.67 -21.95 8.75
N SER A 111 -2.03 -21.42 7.69
CA SER A 111 -1.33 -20.14 7.76
C SER A 111 -2.30 -18.99 8.01
N LEU A 112 -3.45 -18.98 7.34
CA LEU A 112 -4.49 -17.95 7.51
C LEU A 112 -5.11 -17.94 8.91
N ALA A 113 -5.29 -19.12 9.52
CA ALA A 113 -5.78 -19.26 10.89
C ALA A 113 -4.71 -18.97 11.95
N GLY A 114 -3.44 -19.06 11.55
CA GLY A 114 -2.29 -18.81 12.44
C GLY A 114 -2.13 -17.34 12.84
N PRO A 115 -1.17 -17.04 13.74
CA PRO A 115 -0.93 -15.67 14.19
C PRO A 115 -0.44 -14.79 13.04
N SER A 116 -0.70 -13.50 13.13
CA SER A 116 -0.28 -12.49 12.13
C SER A 116 1.24 -12.45 11.88
N GLY A 117 2.05 -12.86 12.86
CA GLY A 117 3.50 -12.70 12.84
C GLY A 117 4.01 -11.29 13.14
N ILE A 118 3.10 -10.34 13.40
CA ILE A 118 3.39 -8.94 13.73
C ILE A 118 3.03 -8.67 15.20
N ALA A 119 4.03 -8.40 16.03
CA ALA A 119 3.86 -8.34 17.50
C ALA A 119 2.78 -7.33 17.95
N ARG A 120 2.69 -6.19 17.25
CA ARG A 120 1.70 -5.15 17.53
C ARG A 120 0.30 -5.42 16.92
N ARG A 121 0.12 -6.54 16.21
CA ARG A 121 -1.13 -6.92 15.54
C ARG A 121 -1.58 -8.29 16.05
N LYS A 122 -2.28 -8.28 17.20
CA LYS A 122 -2.76 -9.50 17.88
C LYS A 122 -4.03 -10.03 17.19
N CYS A 123 -3.88 -10.49 15.95
CA CYS A 123 -4.96 -11.06 15.13
C CYS A 123 -4.44 -12.26 14.35
N CYS A 124 -5.31 -13.00 13.69
CA CYS A 124 -4.89 -14.05 12.77
C CYS A 124 -4.36 -13.46 11.44
N ARG A 125 -3.67 -14.28 10.66
CA ARG A 125 -3.11 -13.89 9.36
C ARG A 125 -4.18 -13.41 8.38
N ALA A 126 -5.33 -14.09 8.33
CA ALA A 126 -6.45 -13.68 7.49
C ALA A 126 -6.95 -12.27 7.84
N GLU A 127 -7.07 -11.96 9.13
CA GLU A 127 -7.47 -10.63 9.59
C GLU A 127 -6.41 -9.57 9.29
N LEU A 128 -5.10 -9.93 9.38
CA LEU A 128 -4.03 -9.02 9.00
C LEU A 128 -4.10 -8.63 7.52
N HIS A 129 -4.50 -9.52 6.62
CA HIS A 129 -4.73 -9.17 5.22
C HIS A 129 -5.84 -8.12 5.07
N LEU A 130 -6.98 -8.27 5.76
CA LEU A 130 -8.05 -7.28 5.74
C LEU A 130 -7.61 -5.93 6.38
N TYR A 131 -6.83 -6.00 7.46
CA TYR A 131 -6.25 -4.80 8.07
C TYR A 131 -5.34 -4.06 7.07
N ASN A 132 -4.46 -4.78 6.39
CA ASN A 132 -3.55 -4.22 5.39
C ASN A 132 -4.31 -3.56 4.22
N LEU A 133 -5.34 -4.23 3.70
CA LEU A 133 -6.22 -3.66 2.68
C LEU A 133 -6.85 -2.32 3.14
N ARG A 134 -7.37 -2.28 4.35
CA ARG A 134 -7.95 -1.05 4.94
C ARG A 134 -6.91 0.05 5.11
N HIS A 135 -5.67 -0.30 5.49
CA HIS A 135 -4.57 0.63 5.61
C HIS A 135 -4.26 1.31 4.27
N ILE A 136 -4.15 0.54 3.18
CA ILE A 136 -3.96 1.07 1.82
C ILE A 136 -5.10 2.02 1.46
N GLN A 137 -6.35 1.60 1.64
CA GLN A 137 -7.53 2.40 1.29
C GLN A 137 -7.63 3.69 2.11
N HIS A 138 -7.29 3.64 3.40
CA HIS A 138 -7.30 4.82 4.27
C HIS A 138 -6.37 5.91 3.74
N HIS A 139 -5.13 5.57 3.45
CA HIS A 139 -4.14 6.53 2.96
C HIS A 139 -4.40 6.97 1.52
N THR A 140 -4.81 6.05 0.66
CA THR A 140 -5.21 6.38 -0.73
C THR A 140 -6.37 7.38 -0.74
N GLY A 141 -7.37 7.19 0.12
CA GLY A 141 -8.49 8.13 0.26
C GLY A 141 -8.05 9.53 0.67
N ALA A 142 -7.11 9.65 1.60
CA ALA A 142 -6.55 10.94 2.02
C ALA A 142 -5.79 11.64 0.87
N MET A 143 -4.99 10.89 0.12
CA MET A 143 -4.26 11.40 -1.06
C MET A 143 -5.22 11.82 -2.18
N TYR A 144 -6.27 11.05 -2.46
CA TYR A 144 -7.32 11.41 -3.44
C TYR A 144 -8.02 12.71 -3.04
N ALA A 145 -8.43 12.85 -1.78
CA ALA A 145 -9.08 14.04 -1.29
C ALA A 145 -8.18 15.28 -1.42
N TYR A 146 -6.88 15.11 -1.17
CA TYR A 146 -5.90 16.17 -1.37
C TYR A 146 -5.79 16.57 -2.86
N LEU A 147 -5.57 15.62 -3.77
CA LEU A 147 -5.40 15.90 -5.19
C LEU A 147 -6.63 16.58 -5.79
N ARG A 148 -7.83 16.10 -5.48
CA ARG A 148 -9.08 16.73 -5.95
C ARG A 148 -9.27 18.16 -5.45
N ARG A 149 -8.68 18.50 -4.33
CA ARG A 149 -8.73 19.87 -3.79
C ARG A 149 -7.75 20.81 -4.47
N VAL A 150 -6.55 20.33 -4.82
CA VAL A 150 -5.47 21.20 -5.31
C VAL A 150 -5.39 21.27 -6.83
N ASP A 151 -5.91 20.26 -7.53
CA ASP A 151 -5.95 20.21 -8.99
C ASP A 151 -7.40 20.07 -9.48
N PRO A 152 -7.99 21.15 -10.05
CA PRO A 152 -9.35 21.10 -10.59
C PRO A 152 -9.56 20.06 -11.69
N ALA A 153 -8.51 19.70 -12.46
CA ALA A 153 -8.58 18.67 -13.48
C ALA A 153 -8.79 17.26 -12.89
N LEU A 154 -8.42 17.06 -11.61
CA LEU A 154 -8.60 15.81 -10.87
C LEU A 154 -9.86 15.81 -9.98
N ALA A 155 -10.65 16.90 -10.02
CA ALA A 155 -11.83 17.06 -9.15
C ALA A 155 -12.97 16.10 -9.52
N ASP A 156 -13.04 15.65 -10.78
CA ASP A 156 -14.06 14.69 -11.22
C ASP A 156 -13.68 13.22 -10.90
N ASN A 157 -14.69 12.35 -10.91
CA ASN A 157 -14.48 10.93 -10.66
C ASN A 157 -13.93 10.15 -11.87
N GLN A 158 -13.77 10.78 -13.03
CA GLN A 158 -13.27 10.13 -14.25
C GLN A 158 -11.75 10.15 -14.27
N SER A 159 -11.12 11.22 -13.76
CA SER A 159 -9.66 11.38 -13.71
C SER A 159 -9.01 10.48 -12.65
N LEU A 160 -9.72 10.22 -11.53
CA LEU A 160 -9.30 9.30 -10.47
C LEU A 160 -10.45 8.32 -10.17
N PRO A 161 -10.70 7.35 -11.06
CA PRO A 161 -11.87 6.49 -10.95
C PRO A 161 -11.76 5.49 -9.80
N TRP A 162 -12.92 5.11 -9.27
CA TRP A 162 -13.04 3.97 -8.37
C TRP A 162 -12.81 2.66 -9.14
N ILE A 163 -11.97 1.79 -8.61
CA ILE A 163 -11.73 0.45 -9.15
C ILE A 163 -12.42 -0.56 -8.25
N SER A 164 -13.39 -1.29 -8.82
CA SER A 164 -14.21 -2.23 -8.06
C SER A 164 -13.47 -3.52 -7.69
N THR A 165 -12.61 -4.01 -8.59
CA THR A 165 -11.84 -5.26 -8.38
C THR A 165 -10.71 -5.38 -9.41
N GLY A 166 -9.66 -6.12 -9.06
CA GLY A 166 -8.55 -6.47 -9.95
C GLY A 166 -7.57 -5.33 -10.22
N TRP A 167 -6.49 -5.68 -10.93
CA TRP A 167 -5.44 -4.76 -11.35
C TRP A 167 -5.76 -4.14 -12.71
N ARG A 168 -5.70 -2.79 -12.83
CA ARG A 168 -5.92 -2.03 -14.08
C ARG A 168 -4.84 -0.99 -14.30
#